data_8b99cded9e068786440821224edb8228
#
_entry.id   8b99cded9e068786440821224edb8228
#
_cell.length_a   1.000
_cell.length_b   1.000
_cell.length_c   1.000
_cell.angle_alpha   90.00
_cell.angle_beta   90.00
_cell.angle_gamma   90.00
#
_symmetry.space_group_name_H-M   'P 1'
#
loop_
_entity.id
_entity.type
_entity.pdbx_description
1 polymer ?
#
loop_
_entity_poly.entity_id
_entity_poly.type
_entity_poly.pdbx_seq_one_letter_code
_entity_poly.pdbx_strand_id
1 'polypeptide(L)'
;LIPYAAFCTLRDEFGTADFSRWGDYARYDKKAVEAYCRRNSREIAFHCFVQYHLHTQLSEVCAYARSRGVVLKGDLPIGVSRTSADAWIHPRLFHMDSQAGAPPDAFSASGQNWGFPTYDWEHMAQDGYAWWQARMAKMAEYFDAFRIDHILGFFRIWEIPVHAVHGLLGYFNPALPYSADELRGMGFDTAGGRFTVPAPDDRMLGELFGELADEVRTTCMKEGRLLPAYATQRKVAERFPGDDPRRSRLREGLMTLLDDVLFIEDPRRKGFFHPRIAAQSTYMYRTLDPQRRDTFDRLHDDFFYPVSYTHLTLP
;
A
#
# COMPACT_ATOMS: atom_id res chain seq x y z
N LEU A 1 -19.40 18.81 -1.26
CA LEU A 1 -18.66 19.82 -0.50
C LEU A 1 -18.85 19.68 1.02
N ILE A 2 -20.09 19.51 1.53
CA ILE A 2 -20.37 19.41 2.98
C ILE A 2 -19.58 18.26 3.67
N PRO A 3 -19.53 17.01 3.16
CA PRO A 3 -18.72 15.97 3.80
C PRO A 3 -17.21 16.30 3.86
N TYR A 4 -16.69 17.00 2.85
CA TYR A 4 -15.31 17.49 2.86
C TYR A 4 -15.08 18.56 3.95
N ALA A 5 -16.01 19.51 4.08
CA ALA A 5 -15.93 20.52 5.12
C ALA A 5 -16.00 19.88 6.53
N ALA A 6 -16.86 18.87 6.71
CA ALA A 6 -16.93 18.09 7.93
C ALA A 6 -15.61 17.37 8.24
N PHE A 7 -15.02 16.74 7.23
CA PHE A 7 -13.70 16.09 7.36
C PHE A 7 -12.64 17.09 7.84
N CYS A 8 -12.57 18.28 7.22
CA CYS A 8 -11.60 19.32 7.60
C CYS A 8 -11.83 19.81 9.04
N THR A 9 -13.09 20.05 9.43
CA THR A 9 -13.42 20.49 10.78
C THR A 9 -13.07 19.43 11.83
N LEU A 10 -13.41 18.16 11.58
CA LEU A 10 -13.05 17.04 12.46
C LEU A 10 -11.53 16.87 12.56
N ARG A 11 -10.81 16.94 11.43
CA ARG A 11 -9.34 16.92 11.43
C ARG A 11 -8.74 17.99 12.35
N ASP A 12 -9.26 19.18 12.27
CA ASP A 12 -8.78 20.33 13.05
C ASP A 12 -9.15 20.18 14.54
N GLU A 13 -10.35 19.67 14.84
CA GLU A 13 -10.81 19.39 16.21
C GLU A 13 -9.97 18.30 16.89
N PHE A 14 -9.71 17.18 16.17
CA PHE A 14 -8.93 16.06 16.71
C PHE A 14 -7.40 16.26 16.56
N GLY A 15 -6.94 17.30 15.87
CA GLY A 15 -5.52 17.58 15.63
C GLY A 15 -4.83 16.53 14.76
N THR A 16 -5.57 15.73 14.01
CA THR A 16 -5.04 14.66 13.14
C THR A 16 -5.98 14.34 11.99
N ALA A 17 -5.41 14.04 10.81
CA ALA A 17 -6.18 13.54 9.66
C ALA A 17 -6.46 12.01 9.76
N ASP A 18 -5.82 11.32 10.70
CA ASP A 18 -6.09 9.90 10.94
C ASP A 18 -7.46 9.72 11.58
N PHE A 19 -8.47 9.55 10.74
CA PHE A 19 -9.86 9.43 11.18
C PHE A 19 -10.13 8.18 12.04
N SER A 20 -9.25 7.18 12.05
CA SER A 20 -9.38 6.05 12.98
C SER A 20 -9.34 6.48 14.45
N ARG A 21 -8.79 7.67 14.71
CA ARG A 21 -8.65 8.28 16.04
C ARG A 21 -9.77 9.26 16.39
N TRP A 22 -10.81 9.40 15.55
CA TRP A 22 -11.91 10.36 15.74
C TRP A 22 -13.09 9.83 16.55
N GLY A 23 -12.89 8.78 17.35
CA GLY A 23 -13.94 8.21 18.20
C GLY A 23 -15.18 7.83 17.39
N ASP A 24 -16.34 8.40 17.72
CA ASP A 24 -17.62 8.12 17.05
C ASP A 24 -17.61 8.48 15.55
N TYR A 25 -16.71 9.36 15.11
CA TYR A 25 -16.56 9.77 13.71
C TYR A 25 -15.48 8.98 12.94
N ALA A 26 -14.86 7.98 13.56
CA ALA A 26 -13.86 7.12 12.91
C ALA A 26 -14.41 6.42 11.65
N ARG A 27 -15.72 6.18 11.62
CA ARG A 27 -16.45 5.69 10.44
C ARG A 27 -17.45 6.73 9.99
N TYR A 28 -17.46 7.00 8.69
CA TYR A 28 -18.42 7.94 8.13
C TYR A 28 -19.86 7.41 8.28
N ASP A 29 -20.66 8.14 9.02
CA ASP A 29 -22.13 7.98 9.06
C ASP A 29 -22.78 9.28 8.64
N LYS A 30 -23.59 9.25 7.58
CA LYS A 30 -24.21 10.44 7.00
C LYS A 30 -25.04 11.22 8.01
N LYS A 31 -25.85 10.53 8.84
CA LYS A 31 -26.74 11.18 9.80
C LYS A 31 -25.96 11.83 10.94
N ALA A 32 -24.96 11.13 11.47
CA ALA A 32 -24.08 11.65 12.51
C ALA A 32 -23.30 12.90 12.00
N VAL A 33 -22.75 12.82 10.78
CA VAL A 33 -22.04 13.93 10.15
C VAL A 33 -22.95 15.13 9.87
N GLU A 34 -24.18 14.92 9.38
CA GLU A 34 -25.14 15.99 9.20
C GLU A 34 -25.51 16.68 10.53
N ALA A 35 -25.67 15.91 11.62
CA ALA A 35 -25.91 16.45 12.95
C ALA A 35 -24.69 17.26 13.45
N TYR A 36 -23.48 16.76 13.22
CA TYR A 36 -22.23 17.46 13.52
C TYR A 36 -22.14 18.79 12.76
N CYS A 37 -22.42 18.79 11.46
CA CYS A 37 -22.38 20.01 10.64
C CYS A 37 -23.36 21.08 11.12
N ARG A 38 -24.57 20.69 11.59
CA ARG A 38 -25.52 21.66 12.16
C ARG A 38 -25.01 22.31 13.44
N ARG A 39 -24.29 21.56 14.29
CA ARG A 39 -23.73 22.09 15.55
C ARG A 39 -22.49 22.98 15.31
N ASN A 40 -21.71 22.69 14.28
CA ASN A 40 -20.47 23.39 13.95
C ASN A 40 -20.60 24.19 12.65
N SER A 41 -21.76 24.86 12.46
CA SER A 41 -22.12 25.48 11.18
C SER A 41 -21.14 26.58 10.73
N ARG A 42 -20.50 27.28 11.67
CA ARG A 42 -19.53 28.33 11.36
C ARG A 42 -18.24 27.76 10.77
N GLU A 43 -17.70 26.72 11.37
CA GLU A 43 -16.48 26.02 10.94
C GLU A 43 -16.71 25.34 9.57
N ILE A 44 -17.87 24.71 9.41
CA ILE A 44 -18.30 24.14 8.12
C ILE A 44 -18.40 25.24 7.05
N ALA A 45 -19.03 26.37 7.39
CA ALA A 45 -19.16 27.50 6.46
C ALA A 45 -17.80 28.08 6.06
N PHE A 46 -16.82 28.11 6.97
CA PHE A 46 -15.47 28.57 6.67
C PHE A 46 -14.81 27.70 5.59
N HIS A 47 -14.83 26.37 5.73
CA HIS A 47 -14.27 25.48 4.72
C HIS A 47 -15.01 25.55 3.38
N CYS A 48 -16.32 25.72 3.41
CA CYS A 48 -17.13 25.93 2.20
C CYS A 48 -16.77 27.28 1.52
N PHE A 49 -16.58 28.34 2.30
CA PHE A 49 -16.16 29.65 1.81
C PHE A 49 -14.80 29.59 1.13
N VAL A 50 -13.82 28.92 1.75
CA VAL A 50 -12.49 28.73 1.16
C VAL A 50 -12.61 28.01 -0.20
N GLN A 51 -13.36 26.91 -0.26
CA GLN A 51 -13.52 26.15 -1.50
C GLN A 51 -14.27 26.94 -2.59
N TYR A 52 -15.25 27.76 -2.21
CA TYR A 52 -15.94 28.65 -3.13
C TYR A 52 -14.96 29.67 -3.77
N HIS A 53 -14.13 30.33 -2.97
CA HIS A 53 -13.17 31.29 -3.51
C HIS A 53 -12.08 30.62 -4.35
N LEU A 54 -11.59 29.46 -3.95
CA LEU A 54 -10.63 28.69 -4.75
C LEU A 54 -11.24 28.30 -6.12
N HIS A 55 -12.48 27.83 -6.13
CA HIS A 55 -13.18 27.52 -7.38
C HIS A 55 -13.32 28.76 -8.27
N THR A 56 -13.79 29.89 -7.70
CA THR A 56 -14.00 31.13 -8.45
C THR A 56 -12.70 31.64 -9.07
N GLN A 57 -11.64 31.78 -8.25
CA GLN A 57 -10.34 32.26 -8.68
C GLN A 57 -9.71 31.33 -9.74
N LEU A 58 -9.76 30.01 -9.53
CA LEU A 58 -9.22 29.06 -10.50
C LEU A 58 -10.00 29.11 -11.82
N SER A 59 -11.33 29.21 -11.78
CA SER A 59 -12.16 29.32 -12.97
C SER A 59 -11.86 30.60 -13.77
N GLU A 60 -11.67 31.74 -13.08
CA GLU A 60 -11.30 33.01 -13.72
C GLU A 60 -9.92 32.92 -14.39
N VAL A 61 -8.92 32.34 -13.69
CA VAL A 61 -7.57 32.13 -14.23
C VAL A 61 -7.60 31.21 -15.46
N CYS A 62 -8.37 30.12 -15.40
CA CYS A 62 -8.52 29.20 -16.53
C CYS A 62 -9.18 29.89 -17.75
N ALA A 63 -10.23 30.67 -17.52
CA ALA A 63 -10.89 31.45 -18.56
C ALA A 63 -9.92 32.48 -19.19
N TYR A 64 -9.13 33.16 -18.35
CA TYR A 64 -8.13 34.10 -18.84
C TYR A 64 -7.05 33.40 -19.67
N ALA A 65 -6.50 32.27 -19.21
CA ALA A 65 -5.50 31.48 -19.94
C ALA A 65 -6.01 31.07 -21.32
N ARG A 66 -7.25 30.53 -21.39
CA ARG A 66 -7.91 30.14 -22.65
C ARG A 66 -8.07 31.33 -23.58
N SER A 67 -8.44 32.51 -23.08
CA SER A 67 -8.56 33.75 -23.88
C SER A 67 -7.24 34.21 -24.50
N ARG A 68 -6.12 33.74 -23.95
CA ARG A 68 -4.75 34.02 -24.44
C ARG A 68 -4.15 32.88 -25.25
N GLY A 69 -4.92 31.83 -25.56
CA GLY A 69 -4.43 30.64 -26.29
C GLY A 69 -3.51 29.74 -25.47
N VAL A 70 -3.53 29.86 -24.14
CA VAL A 70 -2.75 29.01 -23.24
C VAL A 70 -3.59 27.81 -22.84
N VAL A 71 -3.08 26.62 -23.13
CA VAL A 71 -3.67 25.33 -22.74
C VAL A 71 -3.17 24.95 -21.33
N LEU A 72 -4.08 24.73 -20.40
CA LEU A 72 -3.76 24.26 -19.07
C LEU A 72 -3.91 22.74 -19.00
N LYS A 73 -2.82 22.07 -18.60
CA LYS A 73 -2.77 20.62 -18.41
C LYS A 73 -2.84 20.29 -16.93
N GLY A 74 -3.91 19.58 -16.51
CA GLY A 74 -4.04 19.04 -15.15
C GLY A 74 -3.28 17.74 -14.99
N ASP A 75 -2.93 17.42 -13.75
CA ASP A 75 -2.31 16.17 -13.37
C ASP A 75 -3.27 15.36 -12.47
N LEU A 76 -3.55 14.12 -12.87
CA LEU A 76 -4.39 13.19 -12.12
C LEU A 76 -3.49 12.21 -11.37
N PRO A 77 -3.32 12.38 -10.06
CA PRO A 77 -2.54 11.43 -9.27
C PRO A 77 -3.21 10.06 -9.25
N ILE A 78 -2.39 9.00 -9.22
CA ILE A 78 -2.86 7.61 -9.22
C ILE A 78 -3.70 7.27 -8.00
N GLY A 79 -3.46 7.88 -6.83
CA GLY A 79 -4.11 7.51 -5.59
C GLY A 79 -4.64 8.68 -4.79
N VAL A 80 -5.26 8.35 -3.66
CA VAL A 80 -5.71 9.29 -2.63
C VAL A 80 -4.95 9.00 -1.33
N SER A 81 -4.75 10.01 -0.49
CA SER A 81 -4.18 9.75 0.84
C SER A 81 -5.07 8.79 1.63
N ARG A 82 -4.45 7.86 2.35
CA ARG A 82 -5.15 6.94 3.26
C ARG A 82 -5.99 7.67 4.31
N THR A 83 -5.57 8.87 4.67
CA THR A 83 -6.22 9.77 5.64
C THR A 83 -6.88 10.95 4.93
N SER A 84 -7.48 10.73 3.76
CA SER A 84 -8.23 11.74 3.00
C SER A 84 -9.73 11.68 3.29
N ALA A 85 -10.42 12.75 2.88
CA ALA A 85 -11.89 12.79 2.90
C ALA A 85 -12.50 11.67 2.04
N ASP A 86 -11.91 11.38 0.87
CA ASP A 86 -12.38 10.30 -0.02
C ASP A 86 -12.30 8.92 0.64
N ALA A 87 -11.17 8.61 1.29
CA ALA A 87 -10.99 7.35 1.99
C ALA A 87 -11.93 7.21 3.21
N TRP A 88 -12.24 8.32 3.90
CA TRP A 88 -13.18 8.35 5.00
C TRP A 88 -14.64 8.19 4.54
N ILE A 89 -15.04 8.93 3.50
CA ILE A 89 -16.43 8.93 3.00
C ILE A 89 -16.74 7.65 2.23
N HIS A 90 -15.79 7.15 1.44
CA HIS A 90 -15.96 6.04 0.51
C HIS A 90 -14.95 4.91 0.72
N PRO A 91 -14.77 4.37 1.96
CA PRO A 91 -13.72 3.39 2.23
C PRO A 91 -13.83 2.11 1.39
N ARG A 92 -15.02 1.78 0.87
CA ARG A 92 -15.26 0.60 0.01
C ARG A 92 -14.69 0.74 -1.39
N LEU A 93 -14.31 1.95 -1.82
CA LEU A 93 -13.68 2.16 -3.11
C LEU A 93 -12.18 1.86 -3.09
N PHE A 94 -11.64 1.52 -1.91
CA PHE A 94 -10.20 1.38 -1.70
C PHE A 94 -9.88 0.12 -0.90
N HIS A 95 -8.79 -0.54 -1.27
CA HIS A 95 -8.19 -1.61 -0.45
C HIS A 95 -7.41 -0.97 0.71
N MET A 96 -8.08 -0.77 1.84
CA MET A 96 -7.48 -0.14 3.01
C MET A 96 -6.50 -1.06 3.76
N ASP A 97 -6.40 -2.33 3.41
CA ASP A 97 -5.44 -3.33 3.89
C ASP A 97 -4.14 -3.37 3.11
N SER A 98 -4.05 -2.62 2.00
CA SER A 98 -2.89 -2.55 1.12
C SER A 98 -2.43 -1.12 0.84
N GLN A 99 -1.26 -1.00 0.24
CA GLN A 99 -0.64 0.25 -0.19
C GLN A 99 -0.11 0.09 -1.61
N ALA A 100 -0.25 1.13 -2.42
CA ALA A 100 0.38 1.15 -3.73
C ALA A 100 1.88 1.41 -3.62
N GLY A 101 2.64 0.91 -4.58
CA GLY A 101 4.07 1.12 -4.68
C GLY A 101 4.64 0.63 -6.00
N ALA A 102 5.94 0.39 -6.00
CA ALA A 102 6.66 -0.21 -7.12
C ALA A 102 7.57 -1.35 -6.63
N PRO A 103 7.75 -2.39 -7.44
CA PRO A 103 8.71 -3.46 -7.14
C PRO A 103 10.14 -2.91 -7.09
N PRO A 104 11.09 -3.69 -6.52
CA PRO A 104 12.51 -3.36 -6.58
C PRO A 104 13.01 -3.13 -8.01
N ASP A 105 13.84 -2.13 -8.17
CA ASP A 105 14.51 -1.79 -9.43
C ASP A 105 15.96 -1.32 -9.18
N ALA A 106 16.64 -0.86 -10.23
CA ALA A 106 18.02 -0.38 -10.15
C ALA A 106 18.19 0.88 -9.26
N PHE A 107 17.12 1.62 -8.99
CA PHE A 107 17.13 2.84 -8.20
C PHE A 107 16.68 2.61 -6.75
N SER A 108 15.92 1.55 -6.50
CA SER A 108 15.41 1.20 -5.17
C SER A 108 15.42 -0.31 -4.96
N ALA A 109 16.46 -0.81 -4.30
CA ALA A 109 16.63 -2.24 -4.02
C ALA A 109 15.53 -2.83 -3.11
N SER A 110 14.91 -2.01 -2.27
CA SER A 110 13.77 -2.40 -1.41
C SER A 110 12.41 -2.15 -2.03
N GLY A 111 12.36 -1.67 -3.29
CA GLY A 111 11.14 -1.18 -3.92
C GLY A 111 10.67 0.15 -3.33
N GLN A 112 9.55 0.65 -3.83
CA GLN A 112 8.96 1.90 -3.34
C GLN A 112 7.61 1.61 -2.71
N ASN A 113 7.35 2.20 -1.54
CA ASN A 113 6.04 2.20 -0.90
C ASN A 113 5.49 3.63 -0.89
N TRP A 114 4.43 3.87 -1.65
CA TRP A 114 3.82 5.20 -1.77
C TRP A 114 2.79 5.51 -0.67
N GLY A 115 2.39 4.51 0.11
CA GLY A 115 1.59 4.67 1.32
C GLY A 115 0.09 4.88 1.13
N PHE A 116 -0.40 5.17 -0.07
CA PHE A 116 -1.82 5.34 -0.35
C PHE A 116 -2.50 3.99 -0.70
N PRO A 117 -3.79 3.80 -0.38
CA PRO A 117 -4.51 2.57 -0.68
C PRO A 117 -4.71 2.38 -2.18
N THR A 118 -4.79 1.13 -2.64
CA THR A 118 -5.14 0.81 -4.01
C THR A 118 -6.65 0.83 -4.22
N TYR A 119 -7.10 0.88 -5.49
CA TYR A 119 -8.52 0.92 -5.82
C TYR A 119 -9.15 -0.47 -5.83
N ASP A 120 -10.36 -0.58 -5.29
CA ASP A 120 -11.24 -1.73 -5.48
C ASP A 120 -12.03 -1.52 -6.79
N TRP A 121 -11.41 -1.93 -7.90
CA TRP A 121 -12.02 -1.78 -9.22
C TRP A 121 -13.30 -2.59 -9.40
N GLU A 122 -13.40 -3.76 -8.74
CA GLU A 122 -14.59 -4.60 -8.78
C GLU A 122 -15.78 -3.91 -8.11
N HIS A 123 -15.54 -3.27 -6.97
CA HIS A 123 -16.57 -2.49 -6.30
C HIS A 123 -16.94 -1.22 -7.08
N MET A 124 -15.96 -0.51 -7.62
CA MET A 124 -16.21 0.68 -8.46
C MET A 124 -17.00 0.38 -9.73
N ALA A 125 -16.82 -0.81 -10.31
CA ALA A 125 -17.54 -1.21 -11.51
C ALA A 125 -19.06 -1.35 -11.27
N GLN A 126 -19.50 -1.63 -10.03
CA GLN A 126 -20.90 -1.85 -9.69
C GLN A 126 -21.78 -0.61 -9.90
N ASP A 127 -21.21 0.60 -9.81
CA ASP A 127 -21.91 1.86 -10.07
C ASP A 127 -21.40 2.56 -11.36
N GLY A 128 -20.70 1.82 -12.23
CA GLY A 128 -20.14 2.34 -13.48
C GLY A 128 -18.99 3.31 -13.25
N TYR A 129 -18.20 3.16 -12.18
CA TYR A 129 -17.09 4.03 -11.84
C TYR A 129 -17.49 5.48 -11.53
N ALA A 130 -18.63 5.68 -10.89
CA ALA A 130 -19.21 7.01 -10.65
C ALA A 130 -18.25 7.99 -9.95
N TRP A 131 -17.44 7.51 -9.02
CA TRP A 131 -16.44 8.32 -8.35
C TRP A 131 -15.38 8.86 -9.34
N TRP A 132 -14.88 8.01 -10.25
CA TRP A 132 -13.93 8.43 -11.28
C TRP A 132 -14.57 9.38 -12.29
N GLN A 133 -15.80 9.11 -12.71
CA GLN A 133 -16.54 10.02 -13.61
C GLN A 133 -16.68 11.41 -12.99
N ALA A 134 -17.07 11.50 -11.70
CA ALA A 134 -17.19 12.77 -10.99
C ALA A 134 -15.85 13.51 -10.87
N ARG A 135 -14.76 12.76 -10.62
CA ARG A 135 -13.40 13.32 -10.54
C ARG A 135 -12.93 13.88 -11.88
N MET A 136 -13.13 13.14 -12.97
CA MET A 136 -12.78 13.59 -14.32
C MET A 136 -13.63 14.79 -14.76
N ALA A 137 -14.93 14.76 -14.49
CA ALA A 137 -15.83 15.89 -14.78
C ALA A 137 -15.39 17.16 -14.03
N LYS A 138 -15.00 17.03 -12.75
CA LYS A 138 -14.50 18.18 -11.96
C LYS A 138 -13.18 18.73 -12.51
N MET A 139 -12.27 17.87 -12.95
CA MET A 139 -11.01 18.30 -13.57
C MET A 139 -11.27 19.01 -14.91
N ALA A 140 -12.25 18.57 -15.69
CA ALA A 140 -12.60 19.18 -16.99
C ALA A 140 -13.17 20.61 -16.87
N GLU A 141 -13.65 21.02 -15.69
CA GLU A 141 -14.04 22.42 -15.46
C GLU A 141 -12.84 23.40 -15.58
N TYR A 142 -11.65 22.94 -15.20
CA TYR A 142 -10.46 23.79 -15.11
C TYR A 142 -9.43 23.54 -16.21
N PHE A 143 -9.23 22.28 -16.60
CA PHE A 143 -8.13 21.89 -17.47
C PHE A 143 -8.59 21.45 -18.85
N ASP A 144 -7.80 21.77 -19.85
CA ASP A 144 -8.07 21.47 -21.26
C ASP A 144 -7.48 20.11 -21.67
N ALA A 145 -6.51 19.61 -20.88
CA ALA A 145 -5.86 18.33 -21.06
C ALA A 145 -5.47 17.73 -19.70
N PHE A 146 -5.27 16.41 -19.64
CA PHE A 146 -4.82 15.72 -18.44
C PHE A 146 -3.59 14.89 -18.70
N ARG A 147 -2.68 14.85 -17.73
CA ARG A 147 -1.74 13.76 -17.55
C ARG A 147 -2.32 12.78 -16.53
N ILE A 148 -2.40 11.52 -16.88
CA ILE A 148 -2.73 10.46 -15.92
C ILE A 148 -1.40 9.91 -15.40
N ASP A 149 -1.16 10.10 -14.12
CA ASP A 149 0.04 9.58 -13.47
C ASP A 149 -0.05 8.06 -13.34
N HIS A 150 1.06 7.37 -13.61
CA HIS A 150 1.19 5.92 -13.46
C HIS A 150 0.04 5.13 -14.14
N ILE A 151 -0.23 5.38 -15.41
CA ILE A 151 -1.34 4.74 -16.16
C ILE A 151 -1.35 3.21 -16.07
N LEU A 152 -0.19 2.57 -15.97
CA LEU A 152 -0.09 1.11 -15.82
C LEU A 152 -0.77 0.61 -14.54
N GLY A 153 -0.80 1.41 -13.48
CA GLY A 153 -1.47 1.07 -12.22
C GLY A 153 -2.99 0.96 -12.32
N PHE A 154 -3.61 1.42 -13.42
CA PHE A 154 -5.03 1.19 -13.72
C PHE A 154 -5.31 -0.21 -14.25
N PHE A 155 -4.30 -0.88 -14.77
CA PHE A 155 -4.39 -2.24 -15.30
C PHE A 155 -3.76 -3.27 -14.36
N ARG A 156 -2.63 -2.92 -13.77
CA ARG A 156 -1.88 -3.78 -12.86
C ARG A 156 -1.02 -2.92 -11.95
N ILE A 157 -1.26 -2.98 -10.64
CA ILE A 157 -0.53 -2.19 -9.65
C ILE A 157 0.29 -3.09 -8.72
N TRP A 158 1.42 -2.57 -8.24
CA TRP A 158 2.17 -3.19 -7.16
C TRP A 158 1.49 -2.88 -5.83
N GLU A 159 0.94 -3.90 -5.18
CA GLU A 159 0.31 -3.80 -3.86
C GLU A 159 1.25 -4.30 -2.78
N ILE A 160 1.35 -3.53 -1.71
CA ILE A 160 2.16 -3.83 -0.55
C ILE A 160 1.21 -3.94 0.64
N PRO A 161 1.25 -5.04 1.44
CA PRO A 161 0.42 -5.15 2.64
C PRO A 161 0.62 -3.97 3.58
N VAL A 162 -0.46 -3.47 4.21
CA VAL A 162 -0.40 -2.25 5.05
C VAL A 162 0.59 -2.36 6.22
N HIS A 163 0.89 -3.57 6.67
CA HIS A 163 1.84 -3.83 7.75
C HIS A 163 3.31 -3.87 7.30
N ALA A 164 3.58 -3.86 5.99
CA ALA A 164 4.91 -3.77 5.41
C ALA A 164 5.34 -2.31 5.19
N VAL A 165 6.64 -2.07 5.24
CA VAL A 165 7.29 -0.78 4.96
C VAL A 165 8.02 -0.86 3.62
N HIS A 166 8.71 -1.97 3.36
CA HIS A 166 9.42 -2.20 2.12
C HIS A 166 8.50 -2.69 1.00
N GLY A 167 8.83 -2.32 -0.23
CA GLY A 167 8.16 -2.81 -1.45
C GLY A 167 8.42 -4.28 -1.72
N LEU A 168 9.44 -4.89 -1.10
CA LEU A 168 9.83 -6.30 -1.26
C LEU A 168 8.72 -7.29 -0.89
N LEU A 169 7.84 -6.94 0.05
CA LEU A 169 6.69 -7.75 0.46
C LEU A 169 5.43 -7.45 -0.35
N GLY A 170 5.58 -6.76 -1.49
CA GLY A 170 4.49 -6.51 -2.40
C GLY A 170 4.25 -7.64 -3.40
N TYR A 171 3.16 -7.53 -4.13
CA TYR A 171 2.78 -8.39 -5.24
C TYR A 171 1.97 -7.58 -6.26
N PHE A 172 1.88 -8.06 -7.49
CA PHE A 172 1.02 -7.43 -8.48
C PHE A 172 -0.47 -7.76 -8.25
N ASN A 173 -1.32 -6.75 -8.40
CA ASN A 173 -2.77 -6.92 -8.46
C ASN A 173 -3.31 -6.27 -9.76
N PRO A 174 -4.05 -7.00 -10.63
CA PRO A 174 -4.38 -8.43 -10.52
C PRO A 174 -3.19 -9.38 -10.75
N ALA A 175 -3.27 -10.57 -10.16
CA ALA A 175 -2.36 -11.68 -10.38
C ALA A 175 -3.07 -13.02 -10.17
N LEU A 176 -2.43 -14.10 -10.60
CA LEU A 176 -2.87 -15.48 -10.37
C LEU A 176 -1.95 -16.12 -9.31
N PRO A 177 -2.23 -15.96 -8.02
CA PRO A 177 -1.43 -16.58 -6.96
C PRO A 177 -1.61 -18.09 -6.95
N TYR A 178 -0.62 -18.80 -6.47
CA TYR A 178 -0.65 -20.24 -6.28
C TYR A 178 -1.45 -20.62 -5.05
N SER A 179 -2.27 -21.65 -5.12
CA SER A 179 -2.89 -22.25 -3.95
C SER A 179 -1.87 -23.02 -3.10
N ALA A 180 -2.19 -23.24 -1.81
CA ALA A 180 -1.37 -24.05 -0.91
C ALA A 180 -1.14 -25.48 -1.45
N ASP A 181 -2.14 -26.07 -2.13
CA ASP A 181 -2.04 -27.42 -2.69
C ASP A 181 -1.13 -27.45 -3.92
N GLU A 182 -1.19 -26.46 -4.80
CA GLU A 182 -0.24 -26.33 -5.93
C GLU A 182 1.19 -26.20 -5.43
N LEU A 183 1.43 -25.32 -4.45
CA LEU A 183 2.76 -25.15 -3.84
C LEU A 183 3.25 -26.44 -3.18
N ARG A 184 2.38 -27.15 -2.48
CA ARG A 184 2.72 -28.46 -1.86
C ARG A 184 3.10 -29.49 -2.92
N GLY A 185 2.37 -29.52 -4.04
CA GLY A 185 2.70 -30.40 -5.19
C GLY A 185 4.07 -30.09 -5.80
N MET A 186 4.54 -28.85 -5.69
CA MET A 186 5.87 -28.39 -6.13
C MET A 186 6.96 -28.52 -5.04
N GLY A 187 6.64 -29.07 -3.87
CA GLY A 187 7.59 -29.28 -2.77
C GLY A 187 7.67 -28.13 -1.75
N PHE A 188 6.77 -27.14 -1.85
CA PHE A 188 6.68 -26.01 -0.92
C PHE A 188 5.41 -26.11 -0.06
N ASP A 189 5.51 -26.89 1.03
CA ASP A 189 4.42 -26.95 2.00
C ASP A 189 4.44 -25.71 2.90
N THR A 190 3.45 -24.83 2.75
CA THR A 190 3.31 -23.58 3.51
C THR A 190 2.66 -23.74 4.88
N ALA A 191 2.31 -24.97 5.26
CA ALA A 191 1.68 -25.25 6.55
C ALA A 191 2.55 -24.74 7.73
N GLY A 192 1.90 -24.17 8.74
CA GLY A 192 2.59 -23.62 9.91
C GLY A 192 3.45 -22.39 9.63
N GLY A 193 3.27 -21.73 8.50
CA GLY A 193 4.02 -20.56 8.10
C GLY A 193 5.37 -20.85 7.44
N ARG A 194 5.63 -22.08 7.08
CA ARG A 194 6.86 -22.46 6.38
C ARG A 194 6.93 -21.73 5.03
N PHE A 195 8.08 -21.14 4.72
CA PHE A 195 8.36 -20.29 3.55
C PHE A 195 7.62 -18.95 3.49
N THR A 196 6.69 -18.69 4.42
CA THR A 196 5.87 -17.47 4.46
C THR A 196 6.08 -16.62 5.72
N VAL A 197 6.78 -17.20 6.72
CA VAL A 197 7.17 -16.51 7.96
C VAL A 197 8.66 -16.74 8.17
N PRO A 198 9.43 -15.71 8.54
CA PRO A 198 10.86 -15.85 8.82
C PRO A 198 11.12 -16.88 9.93
N ALA A 199 12.12 -17.71 9.72
CA ALA A 199 12.58 -18.71 10.68
C ALA A 199 14.11 -18.64 10.81
N PRO A 200 14.67 -17.58 11.44
CA PRO A 200 16.10 -17.37 11.50
C PRO A 200 16.80 -18.41 12.39
N ASP A 201 17.94 -18.85 11.94
CA ASP A 201 18.90 -19.60 12.74
C ASP A 201 19.98 -18.66 13.35
N ASP A 202 20.86 -19.22 14.17
CA ASP A 202 21.93 -18.48 14.83
C ASP A 202 22.91 -17.83 13.85
N ARG A 203 23.12 -18.45 12.68
CA ARG A 203 24.00 -17.91 11.65
C ARG A 203 23.36 -16.66 11.02
N MET A 204 22.09 -16.72 10.66
CA MET A 204 21.36 -15.58 10.11
C MET A 204 21.31 -14.41 11.12
N LEU A 205 21.03 -14.71 12.40
CA LEU A 205 21.06 -13.69 13.45
C LEU A 205 22.46 -13.05 13.60
N GLY A 206 23.51 -13.85 13.54
CA GLY A 206 24.88 -13.35 13.56
C GLY A 206 25.22 -12.47 12.35
N GLU A 207 24.81 -12.87 11.14
CA GLU A 207 25.01 -12.09 9.90
C GLU A 207 24.28 -10.73 9.96
N LEU A 208 23.01 -10.70 10.42
CA LEU A 208 22.19 -9.49 10.45
C LEU A 208 22.51 -8.55 11.61
N PHE A 209 22.79 -9.08 12.79
CA PHE A 209 22.86 -8.28 14.02
C PHE A 209 24.26 -8.22 14.65
N GLY A 210 25.16 -9.14 14.30
CA GLY A 210 26.49 -9.21 14.89
C GLY A 210 26.44 -9.35 16.42
N GLU A 211 27.05 -8.42 17.15
CA GLU A 211 27.03 -8.37 18.61
C GLU A 211 25.64 -8.21 19.25
N LEU A 212 24.64 -7.73 18.51
CA LEU A 212 23.26 -7.58 18.97
C LEU A 212 22.42 -8.87 18.79
N ALA A 213 22.97 -9.95 18.23
CA ALA A 213 22.23 -11.18 17.93
C ALA A 213 21.60 -11.82 19.17
N ASP A 214 22.34 -11.88 20.30
CA ASP A 214 21.82 -12.43 21.55
C ASP A 214 20.72 -11.58 22.17
N GLU A 215 20.82 -10.27 22.06
CA GLU A 215 19.76 -9.37 22.47
C GLU A 215 18.48 -9.60 21.65
N VAL A 216 18.58 -9.68 20.32
CA VAL A 216 17.44 -9.96 19.45
C VAL A 216 16.82 -11.31 19.79
N ARG A 217 17.63 -12.35 19.98
CA ARG A 217 17.16 -13.68 20.35
C ARG A 217 16.35 -13.66 21.65
N THR A 218 16.84 -12.97 22.67
CA THR A 218 16.24 -12.98 24.01
C THR A 218 15.08 -12.00 24.17
N THR A 219 15.10 -10.85 23.47
CA THR A 219 14.11 -9.78 23.65
C THR A 219 13.05 -9.71 22.54
N CYS A 220 13.42 -10.12 21.32
CA CYS A 220 12.51 -10.00 20.16
C CYS A 220 11.89 -11.34 19.74
N MET A 221 12.40 -12.47 20.25
CA MET A 221 11.99 -13.81 19.80
C MET A 221 11.55 -14.71 20.94
N LYS A 222 10.73 -15.70 20.60
CA LYS A 222 10.37 -16.85 21.45
C LYS A 222 10.21 -18.08 20.56
N GLU A 223 10.81 -19.20 20.96
CA GLU A 223 10.72 -20.47 20.24
C GLU A 223 11.08 -20.35 18.75
N GLY A 224 12.13 -19.59 18.42
CA GLY A 224 12.59 -19.37 17.05
C GLY A 224 11.74 -18.46 16.20
N ARG A 225 10.72 -17.78 16.76
CA ARG A 225 9.84 -16.87 16.05
C ARG A 225 9.84 -15.48 16.67
N LEU A 226 9.63 -14.45 15.85
CA LEU A 226 9.46 -13.08 16.35
C LEU A 226 8.20 -12.97 17.22
N LEU A 227 8.36 -12.27 18.34
CA LEU A 227 7.22 -11.92 19.20
C LEU A 227 6.21 -11.03 18.44
N PRO A 228 4.93 -11.05 18.80
CA PRO A 228 3.87 -10.24 18.15
C PRO A 228 4.19 -8.75 18.05
N ALA A 229 5.02 -8.22 18.97
CA ALA A 229 5.47 -6.83 18.95
C ALA A 229 6.47 -6.50 17.84
N TYR A 230 7.09 -7.49 17.21
CA TYR A 230 8.09 -7.38 16.14
C TYR A 230 7.69 -8.15 14.88
N ALA A 231 6.46 -8.67 14.81
CA ALA A 231 6.00 -9.56 13.76
C ALA A 231 5.66 -8.86 12.43
N THR A 232 5.80 -7.53 12.35
CA THR A 232 5.61 -6.76 11.11
C THR A 232 6.59 -5.60 11.02
N GLN A 233 6.95 -5.20 9.80
CA GLN A 233 7.87 -4.10 9.58
C GLN A 233 7.35 -2.77 10.17
N ARG A 234 6.04 -2.52 10.12
CA ARG A 234 5.45 -1.31 10.71
C ARG A 234 5.62 -1.27 12.23
N LYS A 235 5.37 -2.37 12.93
CA LYS A 235 5.60 -2.46 14.38
C LYS A 235 7.07 -2.26 14.74
N VAL A 236 7.98 -2.78 13.91
CA VAL A 236 9.42 -2.57 14.08
C VAL A 236 9.77 -1.09 13.90
N ALA A 237 9.25 -0.42 12.85
CA ALA A 237 9.47 1.00 12.62
C ALA A 237 8.96 1.87 13.79
N GLU A 238 7.76 1.57 14.30
CA GLU A 238 7.16 2.28 15.43
C GLU A 238 7.94 2.09 16.75
N ARG A 239 8.54 0.91 16.94
CA ARG A 239 9.27 0.59 18.16
C ARG A 239 10.68 1.16 18.18
N PHE A 240 11.30 1.34 17.01
CA PHE A 240 12.65 1.89 16.87
C PHE A 240 12.61 3.20 16.04
N PRO A 241 12.00 4.27 16.56
CA PRO A 241 11.95 5.55 15.87
C PRO A 241 13.30 6.28 15.98
N GLY A 242 13.52 7.21 15.02
CA GLY A 242 14.73 8.06 14.98
C GLY A 242 15.95 7.37 14.39
N ASP A 243 17.10 8.09 14.46
CA ASP A 243 18.32 7.73 13.74
C ASP A 243 19.48 7.37 14.69
N ASP A 244 19.17 6.98 15.92
CA ASP A 244 20.19 6.40 16.82
C ASP A 244 20.83 5.18 16.16
N PRO A 245 22.18 5.09 16.07
CA PRO A 245 22.87 4.06 15.30
C PRO A 245 22.49 2.62 15.73
N ARG A 246 22.35 2.39 17.05
CA ARG A 246 21.99 1.07 17.56
C ARG A 246 20.55 0.71 17.23
N ARG A 247 19.62 1.67 17.41
CA ARG A 247 18.19 1.49 17.06
C ARG A 247 18.00 1.31 15.57
N SER A 248 18.73 2.06 14.74
CA SER A 248 18.71 1.91 13.29
C SER A 248 19.16 0.53 12.87
N ARG A 249 20.27 0.02 13.45
CA ARG A 249 20.76 -1.34 13.17
C ARG A 249 19.75 -2.43 13.56
N LEU A 250 19.11 -2.31 14.74
CA LEU A 250 18.06 -3.23 15.16
C LEU A 250 16.84 -3.16 14.22
N ARG A 251 16.40 -1.96 13.85
CA ARG A 251 15.32 -1.74 12.92
C ARG A 251 15.59 -2.35 11.56
N GLU A 252 16.72 -2.04 10.96
CA GLU A 252 17.10 -2.53 9.63
C GLU A 252 17.26 -4.05 9.61
N GLY A 253 17.94 -4.61 10.62
CA GLY A 253 18.09 -6.05 10.75
C GLY A 253 16.77 -6.79 10.93
N LEU A 254 15.84 -6.28 11.77
CA LEU A 254 14.52 -6.87 11.95
C LEU A 254 13.63 -6.70 10.70
N MET A 255 13.75 -5.60 9.97
CA MET A 255 13.04 -5.42 8.70
C MET A 255 13.56 -6.39 7.64
N THR A 256 14.88 -6.55 7.52
CA THR A 256 15.51 -7.52 6.61
C THR A 256 15.12 -8.95 6.99
N LEU A 257 15.07 -9.26 8.29
CA LEU A 257 14.58 -10.55 8.77
C LEU A 257 13.13 -10.80 8.34
N LEU A 258 12.26 -9.80 8.43
CA LEU A 258 10.85 -9.89 8.01
C LEU A 258 10.68 -10.00 6.50
N ASP A 259 11.65 -9.54 5.70
CA ASP A 259 11.70 -9.73 4.26
C ASP A 259 12.16 -11.15 3.84
N ASP A 260 12.65 -11.97 4.78
CA ASP A 260 13.22 -13.30 4.50
C ASP A 260 12.13 -14.37 4.38
N VAL A 261 11.35 -14.27 3.32
CA VAL A 261 10.30 -15.24 2.96
C VAL A 261 10.38 -15.55 1.46
N LEU A 262 9.85 -16.72 1.05
CA LEU A 262 9.74 -17.09 -0.36
C LEU A 262 8.38 -16.73 -0.94
N PHE A 263 7.35 -16.76 -0.12
CA PHE A 263 5.98 -16.51 -0.53
C PHE A 263 5.28 -15.53 0.41
N ILE A 264 4.38 -14.74 -0.16
CA ILE A 264 3.53 -13.77 0.53
C ILE A 264 2.09 -14.26 0.42
N GLU A 265 1.40 -14.49 1.54
CA GLU A 265 -0.01 -14.87 1.51
C GLU A 265 -0.88 -13.71 1.01
N ASP A 266 -1.81 -14.00 0.10
CA ASP A 266 -2.78 -13.02 -0.39
C ASP A 266 -3.70 -12.59 0.77
N PRO A 267 -3.76 -11.31 1.14
CA PRO A 267 -4.54 -10.85 2.30
C PRO A 267 -6.05 -11.04 2.11
N ARG A 268 -6.52 -11.11 0.87
CA ARG A 268 -7.94 -11.24 0.52
C ARG A 268 -8.34 -12.67 0.15
N ARG A 269 -7.36 -13.54 -0.17
CA ARG A 269 -7.58 -14.96 -0.56
C ARG A 269 -6.72 -15.88 0.29
N LYS A 270 -7.24 -16.24 1.48
CA LYS A 270 -6.58 -17.17 2.39
C LYS A 270 -6.18 -18.47 1.71
N GLY A 271 -4.93 -18.91 1.96
CA GLY A 271 -4.39 -20.13 1.35
C GLY A 271 -3.91 -19.97 -0.09
N PHE A 272 -3.85 -18.73 -0.59
CA PHE A 272 -3.23 -18.37 -1.87
C PHE A 272 -1.98 -17.53 -1.62
N PHE A 273 -0.95 -17.73 -2.44
CA PHE A 273 0.38 -17.20 -2.20
C PHE A 273 1.01 -16.64 -3.47
N HIS A 274 1.64 -15.48 -3.33
CA HIS A 274 2.45 -14.86 -4.37
C HIS A 274 3.92 -15.17 -4.12
N PRO A 275 4.71 -15.58 -5.12
CA PRO A 275 6.16 -15.62 -5.00
C PRO A 275 6.68 -14.23 -4.63
N ARG A 276 7.58 -14.15 -3.65
CA ARG A 276 8.23 -12.88 -3.31
C ARG A 276 9.20 -12.47 -4.41
N ILE A 277 9.08 -11.25 -4.88
CA ILE A 277 10.05 -10.70 -5.85
C ILE A 277 11.45 -10.65 -5.24
N ALA A 278 12.47 -10.95 -6.04
CA ALA A 278 13.87 -11.02 -5.60
C ALA A 278 14.11 -11.98 -4.40
N ALA A 279 13.29 -13.04 -4.27
CA ALA A 279 13.45 -14.05 -3.21
C ALA A 279 14.81 -14.75 -3.25
N GLN A 280 15.47 -14.79 -4.40
CA GLN A 280 16.82 -15.37 -4.58
C GLN A 280 17.88 -14.68 -3.69
N SER A 281 17.65 -13.45 -3.24
CA SER A 281 18.54 -12.73 -2.32
C SER A 281 18.34 -13.13 -0.86
N THR A 282 17.29 -13.86 -0.50
CA THR A 282 16.95 -14.22 0.88
C THR A 282 17.85 -15.31 1.45
N TYR A 283 17.98 -15.33 2.76
CA TYR A 283 18.63 -16.42 3.49
C TYR A 283 17.86 -17.73 3.29
N MET A 284 16.52 -17.65 3.37
CA MET A 284 15.62 -18.80 3.18
C MET A 284 15.84 -19.47 1.81
N TYR A 285 15.97 -18.71 0.72
CA TYR A 285 16.28 -19.27 -0.61
C TYR A 285 17.66 -19.92 -0.62
N ARG A 286 18.68 -19.29 -0.05
CA ARG A 286 20.06 -19.83 0.01
C ARG A 286 20.17 -21.15 0.77
N THR A 287 19.24 -21.45 1.67
CA THR A 287 19.20 -22.71 2.44
C THR A 287 18.40 -23.82 1.77
N LEU A 288 17.73 -23.56 0.65
CA LEU A 288 17.06 -24.60 -0.15
C LEU A 288 18.08 -25.58 -0.74
N ASP A 289 17.69 -26.83 -0.84
CA ASP A 289 18.42 -27.81 -1.66
C ASP A 289 18.37 -27.45 -3.16
N PRO A 290 19.30 -27.97 -4.00
CA PRO A 290 19.36 -27.60 -5.41
C PRO A 290 18.07 -27.87 -6.17
N GLN A 291 17.39 -28.98 -5.92
CA GLN A 291 16.15 -29.33 -6.59
C GLN A 291 15.01 -28.34 -6.29
N ARG A 292 14.90 -27.92 -5.03
CA ARG A 292 13.92 -26.89 -4.64
C ARG A 292 14.26 -25.51 -5.19
N ARG A 293 15.55 -25.16 -5.29
CA ARG A 293 15.96 -23.90 -5.95
C ARG A 293 15.53 -23.88 -7.40
N ASP A 294 15.84 -24.92 -8.16
CA ASP A 294 15.45 -25.03 -9.57
C ASP A 294 13.92 -24.97 -9.75
N THR A 295 13.18 -25.57 -8.82
CA THR A 295 11.71 -25.53 -8.86
C THR A 295 11.19 -24.16 -8.52
N PHE A 296 11.77 -23.48 -7.51
CA PHE A 296 11.39 -22.11 -7.14
C PHE A 296 11.69 -21.13 -8.27
N ASP A 297 12.87 -21.22 -8.90
CA ASP A 297 13.26 -20.31 -9.97
C ASP A 297 12.31 -20.42 -11.17
N ARG A 298 11.93 -21.63 -11.58
CA ARG A 298 10.91 -21.85 -12.63
C ARG A 298 9.56 -21.26 -12.24
N LEU A 299 9.07 -21.56 -11.05
CA LEU A 299 7.80 -21.04 -10.51
C LEU A 299 7.83 -19.50 -10.46
N HIS A 300 8.93 -18.91 -10.01
CA HIS A 300 9.12 -17.47 -9.93
C HIS A 300 9.15 -16.82 -11.32
N ASP A 301 9.90 -17.41 -12.26
CA ASP A 301 9.98 -16.92 -13.63
C ASP A 301 8.63 -17.03 -14.35
N ASP A 302 7.93 -18.16 -14.20
CA ASP A 302 6.59 -18.36 -14.76
C ASP A 302 5.58 -17.33 -14.19
N PHE A 303 5.75 -16.92 -12.94
CA PHE A 303 4.86 -15.96 -12.31
C PHE A 303 5.13 -14.51 -12.76
N PHE A 304 6.40 -14.10 -12.81
CA PHE A 304 6.77 -12.71 -13.12
C PHE A 304 7.00 -12.47 -14.61
N TYR A 305 7.46 -13.49 -15.36
CA TYR A 305 7.86 -13.39 -16.76
C TYR A 305 7.23 -14.50 -17.63
N PRO A 306 5.91 -14.74 -17.54
CA PRO A 306 5.30 -15.83 -18.30
C PRO A 306 5.46 -15.61 -19.80
N VAL A 307 5.99 -16.60 -20.50
CA VAL A 307 6.21 -16.58 -21.96
C VAL A 307 4.89 -16.35 -22.71
N SER A 308 3.77 -16.76 -22.15
CA SER A 308 2.43 -16.57 -22.72
C SER A 308 1.95 -15.12 -22.76
N TYR A 309 2.51 -14.20 -21.94
CA TYR A 309 2.14 -12.78 -21.99
C TYR A 309 2.76 -12.01 -23.15
N THR A 310 3.79 -12.55 -23.82
CA THR A 310 4.38 -11.92 -25.00
C THR A 310 3.46 -11.97 -26.24
N HIS A 311 2.37 -12.74 -26.18
CA HIS A 311 1.39 -12.90 -27.27
C HIS A 311 -0.03 -12.40 -26.92
N LEU A 312 -0.26 -11.88 -25.73
CA LEU A 312 -1.46 -11.11 -25.43
C LEU A 312 -1.32 -9.72 -26.02
N THR A 313 -1.59 -9.62 -27.33
CA THR A 313 -1.93 -8.33 -27.90
C THR A 313 -3.13 -7.80 -27.13
N LEU A 314 -2.96 -6.65 -26.51
CA LEU A 314 -4.07 -5.87 -25.98
C LEU A 314 -5.12 -5.70 -27.09
N PRO A 315 -6.42 -5.89 -26.79
CA PRO A 315 -7.47 -5.63 -27.75
C PRO A 315 -7.53 -4.18 -28.18
#